data_5606fe25f2ddf13e06b50cc928e8225f
#
_entry.id   5606fe25f2ddf13e06b50cc928e8225f
#
_cell.length_a   1.000
_cell.length_b   1.000
_cell.length_c   1.000
_cell.angle_alpha   90.00
_cell.angle_beta   90.00
_cell.angle_gamma   90.00
#
_symmetry.space_group_name_H-M   'P 1'
#
loop_
_entity.id
_entity.type
_entity.pdbx_description
1 polymer ?
#
loop_
_entity_poly.entity_id
_entity_poly.type
_entity_poly.pdbx_seq_one_letter_code
_entity_poly.pdbx_strand_id
1 'polypeptide(L)'
;MSSGQTFKLSNGVTIPGVGFGTFASEGSVGETYRAVTKALEVGYRHLDCAWFYLNEGEVGDALHDFLKANPSVKREDIFICTKVWNHNHRYEDVLWSVEDSLKKLKVDYIDLYLIHWPIAAEKDGNEKPKIGPDGKYVILKDLTENPQPTWEAMEKIYADKKARAIGVSNFTIADLEKLSKFAKVQPHLNQIEIHPFLPNEELIQYCFSHNIMPEAYSPLGSQNQVPTTGERVSENATLNDIAKKGGNTLAQVLIAWGLRRGYVVLPKSSNPARIESNFKSIELSDADFAAVNKVAEGRHFRFVNMKDTFGYDVWPEETAKNLSA
;
A
#
# COMPACT_ATOMS: atom_id res chain seq x y z
N MET A 1 -16.86 -17.55 -4.14
CA MET A 1 -17.43 -16.54 -3.23
C MET A 1 -16.48 -15.36 -3.26
N SER A 2 -16.96 -14.12 -3.33
CA SER A 2 -16.13 -12.92 -3.28
C SER A 2 -15.53 -12.76 -1.88
N SER A 3 -14.35 -12.10 -1.74
CA SER A 3 -13.78 -11.83 -0.43
C SER A 3 -14.60 -10.73 0.26
N GLY A 4 -15.68 -11.12 0.91
CA GLY A 4 -16.54 -10.21 1.69
C GLY A 4 -15.95 -9.78 3.03
N GLN A 5 -14.70 -10.17 3.34
CA GLN A 5 -14.07 -9.78 4.58
C GLN A 5 -13.77 -8.29 4.58
N THR A 6 -14.15 -7.63 5.66
CA THR A 6 -13.87 -6.21 5.91
C THR A 6 -13.23 -6.03 7.27
N PHE A 7 -12.52 -4.93 7.44
CA PHE A 7 -11.97 -4.50 8.72
C PHE A 7 -12.52 -3.13 9.10
N LYS A 8 -12.38 -2.75 10.35
CA LYS A 8 -12.72 -1.40 10.84
C LYS A 8 -11.46 -0.65 11.23
N LEU A 9 -11.30 0.54 10.69
CA LEU A 9 -10.29 1.49 11.16
C LEU A 9 -10.68 2.05 12.54
N SER A 10 -9.72 2.62 13.26
CA SER A 10 -9.94 3.16 14.62
C SER A 10 -11.01 4.25 14.71
N ASN A 11 -11.31 4.94 13.61
CA ASN A 11 -12.40 5.93 13.52
C ASN A 11 -13.75 5.34 13.06
N GLY A 12 -13.85 4.01 12.95
CA GLY A 12 -15.09 3.30 12.56
C GLY A 12 -15.31 3.15 11.05
N VAL A 13 -14.47 3.75 10.20
CA VAL A 13 -14.54 3.55 8.74
C VAL A 13 -14.27 2.09 8.41
N THR A 14 -15.13 1.50 7.60
CA THR A 14 -14.98 0.12 7.12
C THR A 14 -14.11 0.10 5.87
N ILE A 15 -13.10 -0.79 5.85
CA ILE A 15 -12.19 -1.02 4.72
C ILE A 15 -12.32 -2.46 4.22
N PRO A 16 -12.48 -2.70 2.91
CA PRO A 16 -12.45 -4.05 2.35
C PRO A 16 -11.09 -4.72 2.58
N GLY A 17 -11.11 -5.98 3.01
CA GLY A 17 -9.89 -6.73 3.35
C GLY A 17 -8.99 -7.03 2.15
N VAL A 18 -9.54 -7.07 0.93
CA VAL A 18 -8.76 -7.18 -0.30
C VAL A 18 -8.95 -5.93 -1.13
N GLY A 19 -7.87 -5.19 -1.37
CA GLY A 19 -7.83 -4.06 -2.28
C GLY A 19 -7.13 -4.41 -3.58
N PHE A 20 -7.33 -3.59 -4.60
CA PHE A 20 -6.69 -3.71 -5.89
C PHE A 20 -5.57 -2.69 -6.02
N GLY A 21 -4.30 -3.15 -6.08
CA GLY A 21 -3.14 -2.29 -6.33
C GLY A 21 -3.11 -1.78 -7.76
N THR A 22 -2.96 -0.47 -7.95
CA THR A 22 -2.99 0.17 -9.27
C THR A 22 -1.62 0.55 -9.83
N PHE A 23 -0.53 0.25 -9.12
CA PHE A 23 0.82 0.53 -9.63
C PHE A 23 1.01 -0.11 -11.01
N ALA A 24 1.48 0.68 -12.00
CA ALA A 24 1.81 0.23 -13.34
C ALA A 24 3.20 0.73 -13.73
N SER A 25 3.88 -0.01 -14.61
CA SER A 25 5.16 0.42 -15.15
C SER A 25 5.00 1.66 -16.03
N GLU A 26 6.00 2.52 -16.06
CA GLU A 26 6.01 3.71 -16.92
C GLU A 26 5.79 3.31 -18.38
N GLY A 27 4.99 4.10 -19.10
CA GLY A 27 4.67 3.85 -20.51
C GLY A 27 3.52 2.86 -20.78
N SER A 28 2.89 2.30 -19.75
CA SER A 28 1.76 1.35 -19.87
C SER A 28 0.42 2.06 -20.11
N VAL A 29 0.33 2.94 -21.09
CA VAL A 29 -0.88 3.72 -21.40
C VAL A 29 -2.11 2.83 -21.57
N GLY A 30 -3.19 3.13 -20.86
CA GLY A 30 -4.46 2.41 -20.88
C GLY A 30 -4.43 1.05 -20.15
N GLU A 31 -3.28 0.59 -19.64
CA GLU A 31 -3.21 -0.64 -18.86
C GLU A 31 -3.98 -0.50 -17.54
N THR A 32 -3.77 0.61 -16.85
CA THR A 32 -4.43 0.88 -15.57
C THR A 32 -5.93 0.99 -15.75
N TYR A 33 -6.40 1.71 -16.76
CA TYR A 33 -7.83 1.81 -17.08
C TYR A 33 -8.47 0.41 -17.25
N ARG A 34 -7.86 -0.45 -18.08
CA ARG A 34 -8.38 -1.81 -18.32
C ARG A 34 -8.35 -2.68 -17.07
N ALA A 35 -7.26 -2.61 -16.29
CA ALA A 35 -7.09 -3.39 -15.09
C ALA A 35 -8.09 -2.99 -13.98
N VAL A 36 -8.29 -1.69 -13.77
CA VAL A 36 -9.26 -1.16 -12.78
C VAL A 36 -10.69 -1.48 -13.21
N THR A 37 -11.03 -1.30 -14.50
CA THR A 37 -12.34 -1.69 -15.04
C THR A 37 -12.61 -3.18 -14.74
N LYS A 38 -11.66 -4.06 -15.08
CA LYS A 38 -11.79 -5.51 -14.80
C LYS A 38 -11.91 -5.79 -13.30
N ALA A 39 -11.15 -5.12 -12.45
CA ALA A 39 -11.22 -5.30 -11.01
C ALA A 39 -12.62 -4.93 -10.45
N LEU A 40 -13.16 -3.78 -10.86
CA LEU A 40 -14.49 -3.33 -10.45
C LEU A 40 -15.60 -4.29 -10.94
N GLU A 41 -15.50 -4.78 -12.18
CA GLU A 41 -16.42 -5.79 -12.75
C GLU A 41 -16.39 -7.10 -11.98
N VAL A 42 -15.22 -7.55 -11.54
CA VAL A 42 -15.04 -8.77 -10.74
C VAL A 42 -15.63 -8.62 -9.33
N GLY A 43 -15.69 -7.38 -8.83
CA GLY A 43 -16.27 -7.09 -7.52
C GLY A 43 -15.33 -6.44 -6.51
N TYR A 44 -14.10 -6.08 -6.90
CA TYR A 44 -13.26 -5.25 -6.02
C TYR A 44 -13.98 -3.95 -5.68
N ARG A 45 -13.87 -3.55 -4.42
CA ARG A 45 -14.47 -2.31 -3.88
C ARG A 45 -13.44 -1.49 -3.10
N HIS A 46 -12.17 -1.79 -3.24
CA HIS A 46 -11.06 -1.04 -2.69
C HIS A 46 -9.98 -0.88 -3.79
N LEU A 47 -9.65 0.37 -4.12
CA LEU A 47 -8.62 0.76 -5.08
C LEU A 47 -7.48 1.43 -4.33
N ASP A 48 -6.28 0.89 -4.42
CA ASP A 48 -5.06 1.48 -3.86
C ASP A 48 -4.28 2.21 -4.94
N CYS A 49 -4.30 3.54 -4.87
CA CYS A 49 -3.66 4.47 -5.79
C CYS A 49 -2.47 5.17 -5.10
N ALA A 50 -1.72 5.94 -5.84
CA ALA A 50 -0.77 6.91 -5.32
C ALA A 50 -0.50 7.99 -6.38
N TRP A 51 -0.23 9.21 -5.91
CA TRP A 51 0.17 10.30 -6.78
C TRP A 51 1.40 9.94 -7.64
N PHE A 52 2.36 9.23 -7.02
CA PHE A 52 3.60 8.77 -7.67
C PHE A 52 3.39 7.80 -8.83
N TYR A 53 2.27 7.09 -8.88
CA TYR A 53 2.02 6.12 -9.97
C TYR A 53 1.70 6.80 -11.30
N LEU A 54 1.44 8.11 -11.29
CA LEU A 54 1.15 8.96 -12.46
C LEU A 54 0.00 8.46 -13.33
N ASN A 55 -0.89 7.65 -12.76
CA ASN A 55 -1.99 6.98 -13.44
C ASN A 55 -3.37 7.19 -12.77
N GLU A 56 -3.47 8.10 -11.80
CA GLU A 56 -4.74 8.41 -11.11
C GLU A 56 -5.84 8.87 -12.09
N GLY A 57 -5.47 9.52 -13.20
CA GLY A 57 -6.41 9.88 -14.25
C GLY A 57 -7.09 8.68 -14.91
N GLU A 58 -6.32 7.63 -15.23
CA GLU A 58 -6.87 6.38 -15.77
C GLU A 58 -7.75 5.65 -14.77
N VAL A 59 -7.39 5.69 -13.47
CA VAL A 59 -8.22 5.13 -12.39
C VAL A 59 -9.54 5.89 -12.31
N GLY A 60 -9.50 7.23 -12.34
CA GLY A 60 -10.69 8.09 -12.32
C GLY A 60 -11.61 7.85 -13.51
N ASP A 61 -11.06 7.69 -14.72
CA ASP A 61 -11.81 7.36 -15.92
C ASP A 61 -12.50 6.02 -15.80
N ALA A 62 -11.77 4.97 -15.39
CA ALA A 62 -12.32 3.62 -15.22
C ALA A 62 -13.43 3.59 -14.15
N LEU A 63 -13.22 4.28 -13.03
CA LEU A 63 -14.22 4.40 -11.97
C LEU A 63 -15.48 5.10 -12.44
N HIS A 64 -15.34 6.26 -13.12
CA HIS A 64 -16.45 7.03 -13.62
C HIS A 64 -17.29 6.22 -14.60
N ASP A 65 -16.66 5.57 -15.58
CA ASP A 65 -17.33 4.76 -16.58
C ASP A 65 -18.01 3.53 -15.96
N PHE A 66 -17.36 2.89 -14.98
CA PHE A 66 -17.96 1.79 -14.24
C PHE A 66 -19.21 2.20 -13.47
N LEU A 67 -19.16 3.30 -12.71
CA LEU A 67 -20.33 3.80 -11.94
C LEU A 67 -21.48 4.21 -12.87
N LYS A 68 -21.18 4.82 -14.02
CA LYS A 68 -22.17 5.16 -15.05
C LYS A 68 -22.85 3.91 -15.64
N ALA A 69 -22.08 2.87 -15.89
CA ALA A 69 -22.60 1.60 -16.41
C ALA A 69 -23.34 0.75 -15.36
N ASN A 70 -23.09 0.98 -14.07
CA ASN A 70 -23.65 0.21 -12.96
C ASN A 70 -24.35 1.12 -11.93
N PRO A 71 -25.54 1.67 -12.21
CA PRO A 71 -26.19 2.68 -11.36
C PRO A 71 -26.56 2.20 -9.96
N SER A 72 -26.57 0.88 -9.73
CA SER A 72 -26.80 0.28 -8.40
C SER A 72 -25.58 0.40 -7.48
N VAL A 73 -24.40 0.62 -8.02
CA VAL A 73 -23.15 0.84 -7.26
C VAL A 73 -22.95 2.34 -7.09
N LYS A 74 -22.73 2.79 -5.85
CA LYS A 74 -22.52 4.20 -5.54
C LYS A 74 -21.04 4.48 -5.27
N ARG A 75 -20.64 5.76 -5.32
CA ARG A 75 -19.27 6.19 -4.95
C ARG A 75 -18.90 5.71 -3.55
N GLU A 76 -19.85 5.73 -2.62
CA GLU A 76 -19.68 5.31 -1.22
C GLU A 76 -19.44 3.80 -1.05
N ASP A 77 -19.76 3.00 -2.05
CA ASP A 77 -19.48 1.55 -2.07
C ASP A 77 -18.03 1.25 -2.47
N ILE A 78 -17.30 2.24 -2.99
CA ILE A 78 -15.92 2.10 -3.45
C ILE A 78 -14.98 2.82 -2.49
N PHE A 79 -14.10 2.08 -1.85
CA PHE A 79 -13.03 2.59 -1.00
C PHE A 79 -11.82 2.99 -1.86
N ILE A 80 -11.42 4.24 -1.82
CA ILE A 80 -10.29 4.77 -2.58
C ILE A 80 -9.20 5.22 -1.62
N CYS A 81 -8.02 4.62 -1.73
CA CYS A 81 -6.80 5.06 -1.09
C CYS A 81 -5.91 5.77 -2.11
N THR A 82 -5.32 6.89 -1.73
CA THR A 82 -4.18 7.47 -2.46
C THR A 82 -3.17 8.10 -1.50
N LYS A 83 -2.03 8.57 -2.02
CA LYS A 83 -0.86 8.88 -1.19
C LYS A 83 -0.14 10.13 -1.70
N VAL A 84 0.27 11.01 -0.77
CA VAL A 84 1.16 12.13 -1.08
C VAL A 84 2.58 11.65 -1.27
N TRP A 85 3.25 12.14 -2.33
CA TRP A 85 4.64 11.78 -2.63
C TRP A 85 5.65 12.67 -1.92
N ASN A 86 6.86 12.22 -1.79
CA ASN A 86 7.93 12.75 -0.95
C ASN A 86 8.25 14.24 -1.16
N HIS A 87 8.11 14.77 -2.38
CA HIS A 87 8.41 16.19 -2.67
C HIS A 87 7.25 17.15 -2.31
N ASN A 88 6.11 16.60 -1.95
CA ASN A 88 4.93 17.37 -1.54
C ASN A 88 4.66 17.28 -0.03
N HIS A 89 5.68 17.13 0.81
CA HIS A 89 5.52 17.01 2.27
C HIS A 89 5.42 18.35 3.02
N ARG A 90 5.70 19.50 2.40
CA ARG A 90 5.41 20.80 3.02
C ARG A 90 3.90 20.96 3.19
N TYR A 91 3.48 21.64 4.24
CA TYR A 91 2.06 21.79 4.60
C TYR A 91 1.18 22.16 3.41
N GLU A 92 1.51 23.24 2.70
CA GLU A 92 0.72 23.70 1.53
C GLU A 92 0.80 22.73 0.33
N ASP A 93 1.93 22.03 0.18
CA ASP A 93 2.12 21.06 -0.90
C ASP A 93 1.30 19.79 -0.65
N VAL A 94 1.12 19.34 0.60
CA VAL A 94 0.20 18.25 0.96
C VAL A 94 -1.23 18.62 0.60
N LEU A 95 -1.66 19.86 0.94
CA LEU A 95 -2.99 20.35 0.61
C LEU A 95 -3.19 20.46 -0.91
N TRP A 96 -2.18 20.92 -1.63
CA TRP A 96 -2.21 20.94 -3.10
C TRP A 96 -2.30 19.52 -3.69
N SER A 97 -1.52 18.57 -3.16
CA SER A 97 -1.45 17.20 -3.67
C SER A 97 -2.79 16.46 -3.55
N VAL A 98 -3.53 16.64 -2.45
CA VAL A 98 -4.84 16.01 -2.31
C VAL A 98 -5.85 16.57 -3.31
N GLU A 99 -5.83 17.89 -3.59
CA GLU A 99 -6.70 18.49 -4.60
C GLU A 99 -6.39 17.97 -6.01
N ASP A 100 -5.11 17.83 -6.34
CA ASP A 100 -4.68 17.28 -7.61
C ASP A 100 -5.13 15.82 -7.77
N SER A 101 -4.99 15.00 -6.72
CA SER A 101 -5.50 13.61 -6.70
C SER A 101 -7.02 13.55 -6.83
N LEU A 102 -7.77 14.37 -6.08
CA LEU A 102 -9.24 14.43 -6.18
C LEU A 102 -9.69 14.75 -7.61
N LYS A 103 -9.04 15.73 -8.25
CA LYS A 103 -9.31 16.10 -9.63
C LYS A 103 -9.01 14.97 -10.62
N LYS A 104 -7.85 14.31 -10.50
CA LYS A 104 -7.44 13.19 -11.36
C LYS A 104 -8.35 11.97 -11.19
N LEU A 105 -8.66 11.62 -9.94
CA LEU A 105 -9.57 10.51 -9.61
C LEU A 105 -11.04 10.82 -9.90
N LYS A 106 -11.38 12.10 -10.19
CA LYS A 106 -12.75 12.59 -10.47
C LYS A 106 -13.73 12.28 -9.32
N VAL A 107 -13.29 12.53 -8.09
CA VAL A 107 -14.07 12.30 -6.87
C VAL A 107 -14.03 13.49 -5.93
N ASP A 108 -15.06 13.63 -5.08
CA ASP A 108 -15.17 14.76 -4.15
C ASP A 108 -14.45 14.48 -2.82
N TYR A 109 -14.18 13.21 -2.52
CA TYR A 109 -13.48 12.77 -1.32
C TYR A 109 -12.70 11.49 -1.55
N ILE A 110 -11.68 11.25 -0.73
CA ILE A 110 -10.87 10.05 -0.66
C ILE A 110 -11.25 9.28 0.62
N ASP A 111 -11.25 7.96 0.58
CA ASP A 111 -11.57 7.15 1.77
C ASP A 111 -10.37 7.07 2.71
N LEU A 112 -9.15 6.97 2.16
CA LEU A 112 -7.90 6.91 2.93
C LEU A 112 -6.79 7.68 2.21
N TYR A 113 -6.21 8.67 2.89
CA TYR A 113 -5.07 9.44 2.38
C TYR A 113 -3.82 9.14 3.19
N LEU A 114 -2.72 8.77 2.54
CA LEU A 114 -1.50 8.32 3.19
C LEU A 114 -0.31 9.24 2.89
N ILE A 115 0.61 9.37 3.85
CA ILE A 115 2.01 9.74 3.57
C ILE A 115 2.68 8.52 2.96
N HIS A 116 3.24 8.63 1.74
CA HIS A 116 3.75 7.45 1.00
C HIS A 116 5.04 6.89 1.60
N TRP A 117 5.94 7.78 2.05
CA TRP A 117 7.22 7.43 2.69
C TRP A 117 7.53 8.40 3.83
N PRO A 118 8.27 7.98 4.88
CA PRO A 118 8.63 8.83 6.02
C PRO A 118 9.76 9.82 5.71
N ILE A 119 9.94 10.21 4.46
CA ILE A 119 10.97 11.14 4.02
C ILE A 119 10.39 12.28 3.19
N ALA A 120 10.93 13.47 3.37
CA ALA A 120 10.59 14.65 2.61
C ALA A 120 11.72 15.02 1.65
N ALA A 121 11.41 15.38 0.41
CA ALA A 121 12.37 15.81 -0.60
C ALA A 121 12.05 17.22 -1.10
N GLU A 122 13.07 17.94 -1.57
CA GLU A 122 12.86 19.17 -2.32
C GLU A 122 12.12 18.86 -3.63
N LYS A 123 11.34 19.82 -4.09
CA LYS A 123 10.62 19.72 -5.35
C LYS A 123 11.30 20.50 -6.48
N ASP A 124 11.17 19.98 -7.69
CA ASP A 124 11.49 20.65 -8.93
C ASP A 124 10.16 20.89 -9.69
N GLY A 125 9.55 22.05 -9.45
CA GLY A 125 8.14 22.28 -9.79
C GLY A 125 7.20 21.44 -8.93
N ASN A 126 5.97 21.20 -9.39
CA ASN A 126 4.97 20.40 -8.67
C ASN A 126 4.96 18.92 -9.06
N GLU A 127 5.67 18.54 -10.10
CA GLU A 127 5.51 17.24 -10.76
C GLU A 127 6.58 16.21 -10.37
N LYS A 128 7.70 16.64 -9.78
CA LYS A 128 8.79 15.73 -9.47
C LYS A 128 9.65 16.21 -8.30
N PRO A 129 10.32 15.26 -7.62
CA PRO A 129 11.34 15.59 -6.66
C PRO A 129 12.59 16.14 -7.37
N LYS A 130 13.30 17.04 -6.71
CA LYS A 130 14.59 17.55 -7.15
C LYS A 130 15.65 16.48 -7.03
N ILE A 131 16.41 16.29 -8.10
CA ILE A 131 17.52 15.35 -8.15
C ILE A 131 18.82 16.11 -7.92
N GLY A 132 19.64 15.61 -7.00
CA GLY A 132 20.97 16.13 -6.72
C GLY A 132 22.00 15.69 -7.76
N PRO A 133 23.24 16.21 -7.66
CA PRO A 133 24.36 15.86 -8.56
C PRO A 133 24.74 14.37 -8.52
N ASP A 134 24.40 13.68 -7.44
CA ASP A 134 24.61 12.25 -7.22
C ASP A 134 23.50 11.36 -7.81
N GLY A 135 22.53 11.97 -8.50
CA GLY A 135 21.38 11.26 -9.07
C GLY A 135 20.29 10.88 -8.07
N LYS A 136 20.35 11.35 -6.82
CA LYS A 136 19.45 11.01 -5.75
C LYS A 136 18.53 12.19 -5.40
N TYR A 137 17.50 11.93 -4.60
CA TYR A 137 16.63 13.00 -4.12
C TYR A 137 17.39 13.97 -3.20
N VAL A 138 17.10 15.26 -3.32
CA VAL A 138 17.54 16.26 -2.35
C VAL A 138 16.60 16.21 -1.15
N ILE A 139 17.07 15.62 -0.05
CA ILE A 139 16.26 15.39 1.15
C ILE A 139 16.12 16.67 1.97
N LEU A 140 14.89 16.99 2.36
CA LEU A 140 14.57 18.01 3.38
C LEU A 140 14.71 17.40 4.77
N LYS A 141 15.93 17.48 5.33
CA LYS A 141 16.27 16.82 6.61
C LYS A 141 15.39 17.29 7.75
N ASP A 142 15.17 18.58 7.86
CA ASP A 142 14.33 19.21 8.89
C ASP A 142 12.92 18.62 8.90
N LEU A 143 12.29 18.48 7.73
CA LEU A 143 10.94 17.97 7.59
C LEU A 143 10.88 16.42 7.69
N THR A 144 11.95 15.73 7.30
CA THR A 144 12.09 14.28 7.48
C THR A 144 12.26 13.92 8.97
N GLU A 145 13.07 14.69 9.69
CA GLU A 145 13.31 14.50 11.13
C GLU A 145 12.13 14.95 11.98
N ASN A 146 11.42 16.01 11.56
CA ASN A 146 10.22 16.51 12.22
C ASN A 146 9.04 16.61 11.23
N PRO A 147 8.29 15.52 10.99
CA PRO A 147 7.17 15.51 10.06
C PRO A 147 5.89 16.15 10.58
N GLN A 148 5.93 16.88 11.72
CA GLN A 148 4.75 17.51 12.31
C GLN A 148 4.01 18.40 11.31
N PRO A 149 4.65 19.32 10.54
CA PRO A 149 3.93 20.14 9.56
C PRO A 149 3.22 19.33 8.48
N THR A 150 3.83 18.22 8.03
CA THR A 150 3.21 17.30 7.06
C THR A 150 1.97 16.65 7.66
N TRP A 151 2.07 16.18 8.91
CA TRP A 151 0.93 15.55 9.59
C TRP A 151 -0.18 16.53 9.93
N GLU A 152 0.12 17.75 10.30
CA GLU A 152 -0.88 18.80 10.50
C GLU A 152 -1.68 19.09 9.22
N ALA A 153 -1.06 19.02 8.05
CA ALA A 153 -1.77 19.11 6.78
C ALA A 153 -2.68 17.89 6.53
N MET A 154 -2.23 16.67 6.88
CA MET A 154 -3.07 15.47 6.84
C MET A 154 -4.29 15.61 7.76
N GLU A 155 -4.10 16.10 8.98
CA GLU A 155 -5.19 16.38 9.94
C GLU A 155 -6.17 17.44 9.40
N LYS A 156 -5.67 18.47 8.71
CA LYS A 156 -6.51 19.49 8.05
C LYS A 156 -7.38 18.85 6.95
N ILE A 157 -6.80 18.01 6.11
CA ILE A 157 -7.51 17.26 5.06
C ILE A 157 -8.62 16.39 5.67
N TYR A 158 -8.33 15.72 6.78
CA TYR A 158 -9.29 14.91 7.53
C TYR A 158 -10.42 15.77 8.13
N ALA A 159 -10.09 16.88 8.76
CA ALA A 159 -11.06 17.81 9.35
C ALA A 159 -11.98 18.44 8.29
N ASP A 160 -11.44 18.75 7.11
CA ASP A 160 -12.18 19.28 5.96
C ASP A 160 -13.00 18.21 5.22
N LYS A 161 -12.95 16.95 5.67
CA LYS A 161 -13.65 15.79 5.09
C LYS A 161 -13.25 15.48 3.64
N LYS A 162 -12.09 15.92 3.21
CA LYS A 162 -11.50 15.54 1.92
C LYS A 162 -10.98 14.11 1.94
N ALA A 163 -10.60 13.62 3.13
CA ALA A 163 -10.32 12.20 3.39
C ALA A 163 -11.15 11.72 4.57
N ARG A 164 -11.71 10.51 4.48
CA ARG A 164 -12.48 9.87 5.56
C ARG A 164 -11.58 9.25 6.63
N ALA A 165 -10.35 8.90 6.26
CA ALA A 165 -9.29 8.43 7.14
C ALA A 165 -7.94 8.92 6.63
N ILE A 166 -6.98 9.07 7.54
CA ILE A 166 -5.59 9.43 7.23
C ILE A 166 -4.65 8.40 7.83
N GLY A 167 -3.51 8.22 7.18
CA GLY A 167 -2.52 7.24 7.63
C GLY A 167 -1.16 7.45 7.00
N VAL A 168 -0.35 6.44 7.11
CA VAL A 168 1.05 6.47 6.68
C VAL A 168 1.39 5.20 5.89
N SER A 169 2.52 5.22 5.20
CA SER A 169 3.08 4.07 4.51
C SER A 169 4.59 4.01 4.71
N ASN A 170 5.13 2.81 4.89
CA ASN A 170 6.55 2.57 5.13
C ASN A 170 7.10 3.16 6.44
N PHE A 171 6.25 3.45 7.41
CA PHE A 171 6.67 3.94 8.72
C PHE A 171 7.14 2.79 9.61
N THR A 172 8.32 2.96 10.20
CA THR A 172 8.86 2.07 11.24
C THR A 172 8.16 2.31 12.58
N ILE A 173 8.41 1.45 13.58
CA ILE A 173 7.93 1.68 14.96
C ILE A 173 8.44 3.04 15.47
N ALA A 174 9.71 3.35 15.25
CA ALA A 174 10.29 4.62 15.68
C ALA A 174 9.63 5.84 15.02
N ASP A 175 9.24 5.73 13.73
CA ASP A 175 8.51 6.80 13.04
C ASP A 175 7.09 6.96 13.60
N LEU A 176 6.40 5.87 13.89
CA LEU A 176 5.07 5.89 14.52
C LEU A 176 5.12 6.47 15.93
N GLU A 177 6.12 6.10 16.73
CA GLU A 177 6.35 6.67 18.07
C GLU A 177 6.67 8.17 18.00
N LYS A 178 7.47 8.60 17.02
CA LYS A 178 7.76 10.01 16.78
C LYS A 178 6.47 10.77 16.45
N LEU A 179 5.68 10.26 15.50
CA LEU A 179 4.44 10.86 15.06
C LEU A 179 3.41 10.94 16.21
N SER A 180 3.31 9.92 17.05
CA SER A 180 2.36 9.87 18.16
C SER A 180 2.55 10.99 19.19
N LYS A 181 3.74 11.58 19.29
CA LYS A 181 4.05 12.64 20.25
C LYS A 181 3.36 13.97 19.95
N PHE A 182 3.00 14.23 18.70
CA PHE A 182 2.38 15.50 18.29
C PHE A 182 1.05 15.31 17.54
N ALA A 183 0.74 14.12 17.05
CA ALA A 183 -0.49 13.83 16.32
C ALA A 183 -1.73 13.99 17.22
N LYS A 184 -2.66 14.86 16.82
CA LYS A 184 -3.99 15.00 17.44
C LYS A 184 -4.94 13.90 16.98
N VAL A 185 -4.81 13.51 15.71
CA VAL A 185 -5.45 12.33 15.12
C VAL A 185 -4.35 11.32 14.83
N GLN A 186 -4.39 10.17 15.51
CA GLN A 186 -3.43 9.10 15.26
C GLN A 186 -3.64 8.48 13.86
N PRO A 187 -2.60 7.95 13.20
CA PRO A 187 -2.78 7.31 11.90
C PRO A 187 -3.74 6.12 12.04
N HIS A 188 -4.71 6.04 11.14
CA HIS A 188 -5.69 4.95 11.16
C HIS A 188 -5.13 3.68 10.52
N LEU A 189 -4.08 3.81 9.69
CA LEU A 189 -3.52 2.71 8.92
C LEU A 189 -2.03 2.96 8.62
N ASN A 190 -1.23 1.88 8.60
CA ASN A 190 0.14 1.86 8.10
C ASN A 190 0.26 0.82 6.97
N GLN A 191 0.48 1.29 5.74
CA GLN A 191 0.67 0.43 4.57
C GLN A 191 2.14 0.07 4.44
N ILE A 192 2.48 -1.21 4.52
CA ILE A 192 3.86 -1.72 4.56
C ILE A 192 4.02 -2.96 3.70
N GLU A 193 5.26 -3.28 3.33
CA GLU A 193 5.57 -4.54 2.65
C GLU A 193 5.37 -5.72 3.60
N ILE A 194 4.45 -6.64 3.25
CA ILE A 194 4.23 -7.88 4.03
C ILE A 194 4.02 -9.06 3.09
N HIS A 195 4.81 -10.10 3.27
CA HIS A 195 4.71 -11.41 2.62
C HIS A 195 5.50 -12.44 3.45
N PRO A 196 5.48 -13.75 3.14
CA PRO A 196 6.16 -14.75 3.98
C PRO A 196 7.68 -14.55 4.13
N PHE A 197 8.34 -13.81 3.24
CA PHE A 197 9.77 -13.50 3.39
C PHE A 197 10.03 -12.19 4.16
N LEU A 198 8.99 -11.42 4.42
CA LEU A 198 8.98 -10.24 5.29
C LEU A 198 7.67 -10.21 6.10
N PRO A 199 7.52 -11.08 7.10
CA PRO A 199 6.28 -11.17 7.88
C PRO A 199 6.01 -9.95 8.77
N ASN A 200 7.00 -9.10 9.03
CA ASN A 200 6.89 -7.85 9.78
C ASN A 200 6.17 -8.00 11.13
N GLU A 201 6.40 -9.11 11.84
CA GLU A 201 5.62 -9.49 13.02
C GLU A 201 5.60 -8.42 14.10
N GLU A 202 6.77 -7.89 14.45
CA GLU A 202 6.92 -6.88 15.51
C GLU A 202 6.16 -5.58 15.14
N LEU A 203 6.32 -5.09 13.91
CA LEU A 203 5.63 -3.88 13.44
C LEU A 203 4.12 -4.08 13.36
N ILE A 204 3.65 -5.25 12.93
CA ILE A 204 2.22 -5.59 12.88
C ILE A 204 1.62 -5.61 14.28
N GLN A 205 2.28 -6.25 15.24
CA GLN A 205 1.84 -6.29 16.64
C GLN A 205 1.82 -4.90 17.27
N TYR A 206 2.84 -4.07 16.97
CA TYR A 206 2.85 -2.66 17.37
C TYR A 206 1.62 -1.92 16.81
N CYS A 207 1.36 -2.07 15.51
CA CYS A 207 0.21 -1.42 14.88
C CYS A 207 -1.11 -1.84 15.53
N PHE A 208 -1.35 -3.13 15.73
CA PHE A 208 -2.58 -3.60 16.38
C PHE A 208 -2.73 -3.08 17.81
N SER A 209 -1.65 -3.09 18.60
CA SER A 209 -1.69 -2.60 19.99
C SER A 209 -1.97 -1.08 20.08
N HIS A 210 -1.75 -0.34 19.00
CA HIS A 210 -2.01 1.11 18.90
C HIS A 210 -3.25 1.46 18.05
N ASN A 211 -4.10 0.46 17.72
CA ASN A 211 -5.28 0.64 16.88
C ASN A 211 -4.98 1.21 15.47
N ILE A 212 -3.80 0.90 14.94
CA ILE A 212 -3.39 1.21 13.58
C ILE A 212 -3.60 -0.04 12.73
N MET A 213 -4.38 0.04 11.66
CA MET A 213 -4.59 -1.10 10.76
C MET A 213 -3.35 -1.33 9.89
N PRO A 214 -2.73 -2.52 9.90
CA PRO A 214 -1.73 -2.85 8.91
C PRO A 214 -2.37 -3.11 7.55
N GLU A 215 -1.69 -2.70 6.47
CA GLU A 215 -2.09 -3.01 5.10
C GLU A 215 -0.89 -3.49 4.29
N ALA A 216 -1.01 -4.64 3.67
CA ALA A 216 0.08 -5.31 2.98
C ALA A 216 0.16 -4.90 1.50
N TYR A 217 1.15 -4.11 1.12
CA TYR A 217 1.54 -4.04 -0.28
C TYR A 217 2.54 -5.16 -0.62
N SER A 218 2.70 -5.46 -1.92
CA SER A 218 3.54 -6.56 -2.41
C SER A 218 3.30 -7.91 -1.72
N PRO A 219 2.04 -8.31 -1.46
CA PRO A 219 1.75 -9.53 -0.71
C PRO A 219 2.23 -10.81 -1.42
N LEU A 220 2.55 -10.71 -2.71
CA LEU A 220 3.04 -11.79 -3.55
C LEU A 220 4.57 -11.78 -3.71
N GLY A 221 5.29 -10.86 -3.04
CA GLY A 221 6.74 -10.80 -2.99
C GLY A 221 7.42 -10.11 -4.18
N SER A 222 6.86 -9.03 -4.71
CA SER A 222 7.49 -8.11 -5.71
C SER A 222 8.47 -8.75 -6.70
N GLN A 223 8.04 -9.78 -7.39
CA GLN A 223 8.87 -10.67 -8.23
C GLN A 223 9.82 -9.92 -9.20
N ASN A 224 9.40 -8.75 -9.69
CA ASN A 224 10.18 -7.95 -10.66
C ASN A 224 11.37 -7.23 -10.02
N GLN A 225 11.43 -7.15 -8.69
CA GLN A 225 12.50 -6.46 -7.95
C GLN A 225 13.51 -7.44 -7.34
N VAL A 226 13.26 -8.74 -7.47
CA VAL A 226 14.19 -9.77 -6.98
C VAL A 226 15.36 -9.87 -7.94
N PRO A 227 16.63 -9.79 -7.46
CA PRO A 227 17.79 -10.11 -8.26
C PRO A 227 17.69 -11.50 -8.89
N THR A 228 18.29 -11.70 -10.04
CA THR A 228 18.22 -12.98 -10.77
C THR A 228 18.75 -14.17 -9.97
N THR A 229 19.61 -13.92 -9.00
CA THR A 229 20.19 -14.91 -8.08
C THR A 229 19.47 -14.97 -6.73
N GLY A 230 18.45 -14.10 -6.52
CA GLY A 230 17.71 -14.01 -5.25
C GLY A 230 16.63 -15.07 -5.11
N GLU A 231 16.34 -15.47 -3.86
CA GLU A 231 15.22 -16.35 -3.55
C GLU A 231 13.88 -15.62 -3.82
N ARG A 232 12.91 -16.32 -4.41
CA ARG A 232 11.60 -15.78 -4.76
C ARG A 232 10.49 -16.46 -3.97
N VAL A 233 9.53 -15.68 -3.48
CA VAL A 233 8.34 -16.22 -2.83
C VAL A 233 7.62 -17.21 -3.75
N SER A 234 7.54 -16.90 -5.06
CA SER A 234 6.89 -17.75 -6.08
C SER A 234 7.57 -19.10 -6.32
N GLU A 235 8.83 -19.26 -5.92
CA GLU A 235 9.63 -20.47 -6.13
C GLU A 235 9.72 -21.33 -4.86
N ASN A 236 9.16 -20.85 -3.72
CA ASN A 236 9.18 -21.60 -2.48
C ASN A 236 8.33 -22.88 -2.58
N ALA A 237 8.97 -24.03 -2.41
CA ALA A 237 8.34 -25.34 -2.60
C ALA A 237 7.14 -25.54 -1.67
N THR A 238 7.29 -25.24 -0.38
CA THR A 238 6.21 -25.41 0.61
C THR A 238 4.98 -24.59 0.26
N LEU A 239 5.15 -23.32 -0.13
CA LEU A 239 4.04 -22.46 -0.51
C LEU A 239 3.31 -22.96 -1.78
N ASN A 240 4.08 -23.44 -2.75
CA ASN A 240 3.53 -24.02 -3.98
C ASN A 240 2.80 -25.35 -3.72
N ASP A 241 3.32 -26.19 -2.82
CA ASP A 241 2.68 -27.47 -2.45
C ASP A 241 1.34 -27.24 -1.74
N ILE A 242 1.25 -26.25 -0.84
CA ILE A 242 -0.01 -25.83 -0.21
C ILE A 242 -1.03 -25.42 -1.29
N ALA A 243 -0.62 -24.53 -2.21
CA ALA A 243 -1.48 -24.08 -3.29
C ALA A 243 -1.97 -25.24 -4.17
N LYS A 244 -1.05 -26.10 -4.62
CA LYS A 244 -1.35 -27.25 -5.46
C LYS A 244 -2.28 -28.25 -4.79
N LYS A 245 -2.01 -28.60 -3.52
CA LYS A 245 -2.83 -29.52 -2.72
C LYS A 245 -4.26 -29.02 -2.56
N GLY A 246 -4.44 -27.70 -2.38
CA GLY A 246 -5.76 -27.07 -2.26
C GLY A 246 -6.46 -26.78 -3.58
N GLY A 247 -5.83 -27.03 -4.74
CA GLY A 247 -6.35 -26.64 -6.05
C GLY A 247 -6.43 -25.12 -6.25
N ASN A 248 -5.58 -24.38 -5.53
CA ASN A 248 -5.56 -22.92 -5.52
C ASN A 248 -4.33 -22.38 -6.24
N THR A 249 -4.34 -21.08 -6.53
CA THR A 249 -3.12 -20.36 -6.93
C THR A 249 -2.30 -19.98 -5.70
N LEU A 250 -0.98 -19.85 -5.88
CA LEU A 250 -0.12 -19.33 -4.83
C LEU A 250 -0.60 -17.95 -4.33
N ALA A 251 -1.04 -17.08 -5.23
CA ALA A 251 -1.56 -15.77 -4.89
C ALA A 251 -2.76 -15.86 -3.93
N GLN A 252 -3.68 -16.79 -4.15
CA GLN A 252 -4.82 -17.02 -3.26
C GLN A 252 -4.37 -17.49 -1.86
N VAL A 253 -3.36 -18.34 -1.78
CA VAL A 253 -2.77 -18.78 -0.50
C VAL A 253 -2.18 -17.60 0.26
N LEU A 254 -1.40 -16.75 -0.40
CA LEU A 254 -0.76 -15.59 0.22
C LEU A 254 -1.76 -14.52 0.66
N ILE A 255 -2.79 -14.26 -0.14
CA ILE A 255 -3.89 -13.35 0.20
C ILE A 255 -4.65 -13.87 1.42
N ALA A 256 -5.03 -15.15 1.42
CA ALA A 256 -5.74 -15.78 2.53
C ALA A 256 -4.90 -15.79 3.81
N TRP A 257 -3.58 -15.99 3.72
CA TRP A 257 -2.67 -15.90 4.85
C TRP A 257 -2.67 -14.50 5.48
N GLY A 258 -2.60 -13.44 4.66
CA GLY A 258 -2.65 -12.07 5.14
C GLY A 258 -3.99 -11.73 5.80
N LEU A 259 -5.10 -12.06 5.16
CA LEU A 259 -6.44 -11.86 5.72
C LEU A 259 -6.63 -12.60 7.06
N ARG A 260 -6.12 -13.83 7.17
CA ARG A 260 -6.20 -14.60 8.41
C ARG A 260 -5.32 -14.02 9.53
N ARG A 261 -4.23 -13.33 9.20
CA ARG A 261 -3.42 -12.56 10.15
C ARG A 261 -4.08 -11.25 10.60
N GLY A 262 -5.22 -10.86 10.02
CA GLY A 262 -6.05 -9.75 10.47
C GLY A 262 -5.77 -8.40 9.80
N TYR A 263 -5.10 -8.35 8.65
CA TYR A 263 -4.79 -7.11 7.96
C TYR A 263 -5.27 -7.09 6.51
N VAL A 264 -5.31 -5.88 5.93
CA VAL A 264 -5.72 -5.63 4.54
C VAL A 264 -4.62 -6.05 3.58
N VAL A 265 -4.99 -6.60 2.42
CA VAL A 265 -4.05 -7.14 1.42
C VAL A 265 -4.30 -6.51 0.05
N LEU A 266 -3.23 -6.06 -0.61
CA LEU A 266 -3.26 -5.33 -1.89
C LEU A 266 -2.58 -6.11 -3.03
N PRO A 267 -3.18 -7.17 -3.57
CA PRO A 267 -2.65 -7.81 -4.77
C PRO A 267 -2.76 -6.88 -5.98
N LYS A 268 -1.75 -6.91 -6.86
CA LYS A 268 -1.74 -6.20 -8.15
C LYS A 268 -1.61 -7.19 -9.30
N SER A 269 -2.37 -6.97 -10.35
CA SER A 269 -2.19 -7.66 -11.62
C SER A 269 -2.77 -6.82 -12.78
N SER A 270 -2.15 -6.89 -13.96
CA SER A 270 -2.75 -6.42 -15.22
C SER A 270 -3.38 -7.55 -16.05
N ASN A 271 -3.19 -8.80 -15.63
CA ASN A 271 -3.78 -9.96 -16.29
C ASN A 271 -5.22 -10.21 -15.81
N PRO A 272 -6.25 -10.18 -16.68
CA PRO A 272 -7.65 -10.30 -16.29
C PRO A 272 -7.98 -11.58 -15.51
N ALA A 273 -7.38 -12.72 -15.88
CA ALA A 273 -7.62 -13.99 -15.19
C ALA A 273 -7.01 -13.98 -13.76
N ARG A 274 -5.84 -13.36 -13.59
CA ARG A 274 -5.23 -13.20 -12.26
C ARG A 274 -5.98 -12.18 -11.41
N ILE A 275 -6.50 -11.08 -11.99
CA ILE A 275 -7.36 -10.13 -11.27
C ILE A 275 -8.56 -10.88 -10.68
N GLU A 276 -9.22 -11.72 -11.48
CA GLU A 276 -10.35 -12.51 -11.03
C GLU A 276 -9.97 -13.55 -9.97
N SER A 277 -8.90 -14.32 -10.20
CA SER A 277 -8.49 -15.36 -9.26
C SER A 277 -8.02 -14.81 -7.92
N ASN A 278 -7.31 -13.66 -7.92
CA ASN A 278 -6.85 -13.00 -6.69
C ASN A 278 -8.01 -12.47 -5.83
N PHE A 279 -9.16 -12.19 -6.42
CA PHE A 279 -10.34 -11.74 -5.69
C PHE A 279 -11.14 -12.90 -5.07
N LYS A 280 -10.97 -14.12 -5.55
CA LYS A 280 -11.64 -15.30 -4.99
C LYS A 280 -10.99 -15.69 -3.68
N SER A 281 -11.70 -15.48 -2.56
CA SER A 281 -11.21 -15.92 -1.25
C SER A 281 -11.21 -17.43 -1.12
N ILE A 282 -10.20 -17.91 -0.42
CA ILE A 282 -10.07 -19.30 0.01
C ILE A 282 -9.89 -19.31 1.54
N GLU A 283 -10.21 -20.44 2.15
CA GLU A 283 -9.87 -20.70 3.54
C GLU A 283 -8.62 -21.58 3.60
N LEU A 284 -7.65 -21.15 4.39
CA LEU A 284 -6.51 -22.00 4.76
C LEU A 284 -6.87 -22.85 5.95
N SER A 285 -6.59 -24.15 5.87
CA SER A 285 -6.62 -25.02 7.05
C SER A 285 -5.63 -24.54 8.11
N ASP A 286 -5.84 -24.91 9.38
CA ASP A 286 -4.89 -24.57 10.45
C ASP A 286 -3.50 -25.10 10.14
N ALA A 287 -3.40 -26.30 9.56
CA ALA A 287 -2.14 -26.90 9.17
C ALA A 287 -1.43 -26.10 8.04
N ASP A 288 -2.17 -25.69 7.01
CA ASP A 288 -1.61 -24.90 5.91
C ASP A 288 -1.21 -23.50 6.38
N PHE A 289 -2.02 -22.87 7.23
CA PHE A 289 -1.68 -21.57 7.83
C PHE A 289 -0.40 -21.66 8.68
N ALA A 290 -0.28 -22.71 9.51
CA ALA A 290 0.92 -22.95 10.31
C ALA A 290 2.15 -23.23 9.41
N ALA A 291 1.96 -23.92 8.27
CA ALA A 291 3.04 -24.19 7.33
C ALA A 291 3.53 -22.90 6.64
N VAL A 292 2.63 -21.98 6.28
CA VAL A 292 3.04 -20.65 5.76
C VAL A 292 3.78 -19.85 6.84
N ASN A 293 3.29 -19.85 8.09
CA ASN A 293 3.98 -19.20 9.21
C ASN A 293 5.39 -19.79 9.44
N LYS A 294 5.54 -21.11 9.26
CA LYS A 294 6.86 -21.77 9.37
C LYS A 294 7.82 -21.32 8.26
N VAL A 295 7.32 -21.09 7.04
CA VAL A 295 8.13 -20.50 5.97
C VAL A 295 8.54 -19.07 6.33
N ALA A 296 7.67 -18.32 6.99
CA ALA A 296 7.91 -16.93 7.37
C ALA A 296 8.84 -16.78 8.61
N GLU A 297 8.95 -17.82 9.43
CA GLU A 297 9.69 -17.78 10.70
C GLU A 297 11.16 -17.38 10.50
N GLY A 298 11.57 -16.32 11.20
CA GLY A 298 12.94 -15.81 11.16
C GLY A 298 13.34 -15.13 9.86
N ARG A 299 12.44 -15.00 8.89
CA ARG A 299 12.73 -14.31 7.63
C ARG A 299 12.56 -12.81 7.76
N HIS A 300 13.49 -12.08 7.15
CA HIS A 300 13.45 -10.63 7.05
C HIS A 300 14.08 -10.19 5.73
N PHE A 301 13.37 -10.35 4.63
CA PHE A 301 13.86 -10.01 3.30
C PHE A 301 12.90 -9.02 2.62
N ARG A 302 13.34 -7.76 2.49
CA ARG A 302 12.61 -6.67 1.85
C ARG A 302 12.93 -6.61 0.36
N PHE A 303 11.90 -6.63 -0.47
CA PHE A 303 12.05 -6.47 -1.92
C PHE A 303 12.01 -5.00 -2.35
N VAL A 304 11.19 -4.17 -1.67
CA VAL A 304 10.99 -2.75 -2.03
C VAL A 304 11.87 -1.89 -1.12
N ASN A 305 13.09 -1.61 -1.56
CA ASN A 305 13.98 -0.67 -0.89
C ASN A 305 14.40 0.43 -1.86
N MET A 306 13.99 1.66 -1.58
CA MET A 306 14.23 2.84 -2.40
C MET A 306 15.48 3.63 -2.00
N LYS A 307 16.35 3.05 -1.15
CA LYS A 307 17.56 3.70 -0.61
C LYS A 307 18.43 4.34 -1.69
N ASP A 308 18.66 3.63 -2.79
CA ASP A 308 19.51 4.12 -3.86
C ASP A 308 18.88 5.29 -4.62
N THR A 309 17.58 5.30 -4.79
CA THR A 309 16.84 6.39 -5.43
C THR A 309 16.72 7.61 -4.50
N PHE A 310 16.41 7.38 -3.23
CA PHE A 310 16.22 8.46 -2.29
C PHE A 310 17.54 9.05 -1.78
N GLY A 311 18.62 8.26 -1.73
CA GLY A 311 19.82 8.65 -1.00
C GLY A 311 19.61 8.70 0.51
N TYR A 312 18.58 8.01 1.00
CA TYR A 312 18.19 7.92 2.39
C TYR A 312 17.77 6.50 2.73
N ASP A 313 18.27 5.96 3.82
CA ASP A 313 17.94 4.62 4.29
C ASP A 313 16.81 4.68 5.31
N VAL A 314 15.64 4.20 4.94
CA VAL A 314 14.46 4.14 5.84
C VAL A 314 14.63 3.03 6.89
N TRP A 315 15.42 2.00 6.59
CA TRP A 315 15.63 0.83 7.44
C TRP A 315 17.13 0.56 7.69
N PRO A 316 17.84 1.49 8.36
CA PRO A 316 19.30 1.37 8.55
C PRO A 316 19.71 0.12 9.34
N GLU A 317 18.85 -0.37 10.21
CA GLU A 317 19.06 -1.61 10.98
C GLU A 317 19.06 -2.87 10.12
N GLU A 318 18.30 -2.88 9.02
CA GLU A 318 18.31 -3.99 8.04
C GLU A 318 19.61 -4.01 7.26
N THR A 319 20.11 -2.84 6.86
CA THR A 319 21.38 -2.70 6.16
C THR A 319 22.55 -3.14 7.04
N ALA A 320 22.56 -2.78 8.32
CA ALA A 320 23.59 -3.17 9.27
C ALA A 320 23.67 -4.69 9.48
N LYS A 321 22.52 -5.38 9.54
CA LYS A 321 22.46 -6.85 9.65
C LYS A 321 22.97 -7.57 8.41
N ASN A 322 22.69 -7.04 7.21
CA ASN A 322 23.14 -7.63 5.96
C ASN A 322 24.65 -7.45 5.70
N LEU A 323 25.31 -6.48 6.36
CA LEU A 323 26.76 -6.29 6.32
C LEU A 323 27.51 -7.16 7.32
N SER A 324 26.82 -7.77 8.28
CA SER A 324 27.38 -8.62 9.33
C SER A 324 27.13 -10.13 9.10
N ALA A 325 26.47 -10.50 8.03
CA ALA A 325 26.20 -11.87 7.60
C ALA A 325 27.03 -12.24 6.36
#